data_3d80548341fb53da4cd2144015aedf6d
#
_entry.id   3d80548341fb53da4cd2144015aedf6d
#
_cell.length_a   1.000
_cell.length_b   1.000
_cell.length_c   1.000
_cell.angle_alpha   90.00
_cell.angle_beta   90.00
_cell.angle_gamma   90.00
#
_symmetry.space_group_name_H-M   'P 1'
#
loop_
_entity.id
_entity.type
_entity.pdbx_description
1 polymer ?
#
loop_
_entity_poly.entity_id
_entity_poly.type
_entity_poly.pdbx_seq_one_letter_code
_entity_poly.pdbx_strand_id
1 'polypeptide(L)'
;MQIKQGETAAIVTGGASGLGRASARALAAAGANVTIFDVNAEGGLAVADEIGGLFCHVDILDEENVIAGFTEARTAFGQERILVHCAQVSRGGKTVGRDRETGGWKRLSTEAFELSARGILVASYRMASLSALGMCENAEPLGDDGERGVITLTASVAAQDAQVGQVAYGSCKAGVNGLVLPMARDLMNEGIRVNSIMPGIFATPPMLGVPEKVLTNLAASVPFPKRLGDPPEFGSLVLELVRNSYFNGQNIRLDGAIRMPPR
;
A
#
# COMPACT_ATOMS: atom_id res chain seq x y z
N MET A 1 6.20 11.39 -13.58
CA MET A 1 6.84 12.66 -13.15
C MET A 1 8.32 12.46 -12.80
N GLN A 2 9.13 13.51 -12.84
CA GLN A 2 10.50 13.49 -12.32
C GLN A 2 10.50 13.89 -10.84
N ILE A 3 11.21 13.12 -10.02
CA ILE A 3 11.48 13.49 -8.63
C ILE A 3 12.59 14.55 -8.63
N LYS A 4 12.29 15.73 -8.11
CA LYS A 4 13.27 16.79 -7.93
C LYS A 4 13.81 16.75 -6.51
N GLN A 5 15.14 16.73 -6.38
CA GLN A 5 15.83 16.64 -5.10
C GLN A 5 15.39 17.74 -4.13
N GLY A 6 14.83 17.35 -2.99
CA GLY A 6 14.42 18.27 -1.93
C GLY A 6 13.16 19.10 -2.23
N GLU A 7 12.54 18.96 -3.43
CA GLU A 7 11.33 19.70 -3.81
C GLU A 7 10.09 18.80 -3.91
N THR A 8 10.28 17.48 -4.16
CA THR A 8 9.17 16.57 -4.33
C THR A 8 8.80 15.92 -3.01
N ALA A 9 7.65 16.26 -2.45
CA ALA A 9 7.12 15.63 -1.25
C ALA A 9 6.38 14.33 -1.58
N ALA A 10 6.56 13.32 -0.71
CA ALA A 10 5.92 12.01 -0.79
C ALA A 10 5.41 11.57 0.58
N ILE A 11 4.26 10.90 0.59
CA ILE A 11 3.70 10.26 1.80
C ILE A 11 3.67 8.74 1.57
N VAL A 12 4.18 7.99 2.55
CA VAL A 12 4.17 6.53 2.55
C VAL A 12 3.48 6.04 3.82
N THR A 13 2.33 5.37 3.67
CA THR A 13 1.64 4.75 4.82
C THR A 13 2.12 3.32 5.03
N GLY A 14 2.13 2.86 6.29
CA GLY A 14 2.75 1.58 6.65
C GLY A 14 4.26 1.60 6.45
N GLY A 15 4.87 2.79 6.53
CA GLY A 15 6.27 3.03 6.21
C GLY A 15 7.26 2.55 7.27
N ALA A 16 6.80 2.20 8.48
CA ALA A 16 7.67 1.69 9.54
C ALA A 16 8.27 0.32 9.23
N SER A 17 7.73 -0.45 8.28
CA SER A 17 8.20 -1.80 7.98
C SER A 17 7.89 -2.28 6.55
N GLY A 18 8.46 -3.44 6.19
CA GLY A 18 8.09 -4.21 5.00
C GLY A 18 8.11 -3.41 3.69
N LEU A 19 7.01 -3.49 2.94
CA LEU A 19 6.88 -2.88 1.61
C LEU A 19 6.84 -1.35 1.68
N GLY A 20 6.17 -0.80 2.71
CA GLY A 20 6.13 0.65 2.94
C GLY A 20 7.52 1.21 3.22
N ARG A 21 8.29 0.60 4.12
CA ARG A 21 9.68 0.99 4.39
C ARG A 21 10.55 0.94 3.13
N ALA A 22 10.42 -0.11 2.33
CA ALA A 22 11.18 -0.23 1.10
C ALA A 22 10.80 0.86 0.07
N SER A 23 9.50 1.21 -0.01
CA SER A 23 9.03 2.32 -0.84
C SER A 23 9.57 3.66 -0.37
N ALA A 24 9.55 3.92 0.95
CA ALA A 24 10.07 5.14 1.55
C ALA A 24 11.57 5.32 1.26
N ARG A 25 12.37 4.26 1.46
CA ARG A 25 13.81 4.26 1.12
C ARG A 25 14.06 4.53 -0.35
N ALA A 26 13.30 3.88 -1.24
CA ALA A 26 13.46 4.06 -2.68
C ALA A 26 13.14 5.50 -3.12
N LEU A 27 12.07 6.09 -2.60
CA LEU A 27 11.67 7.46 -2.88
C LEU A 27 12.67 8.47 -2.34
N ALA A 28 13.14 8.30 -1.10
CA ALA A 28 14.15 9.16 -0.49
C ALA A 28 15.49 9.08 -1.23
N ALA A 29 15.94 7.88 -1.59
CA ALA A 29 17.16 7.68 -2.40
C ALA A 29 17.02 8.31 -3.80
N ALA A 30 15.82 8.46 -4.34
CA ALA A 30 15.55 9.18 -5.57
C ALA A 30 15.44 10.70 -5.40
N GLY A 31 15.50 11.21 -4.16
CA GLY A 31 15.52 12.65 -3.84
C GLY A 31 14.22 13.23 -3.31
N ALA A 32 13.19 12.41 -3.05
CA ALA A 32 11.94 12.89 -2.47
C ALA A 32 12.08 13.19 -0.98
N ASN A 33 11.38 14.22 -0.49
CA ASN A 33 11.12 14.45 0.92
C ASN A 33 9.99 13.52 1.36
N VAL A 34 10.30 12.49 2.15
CA VAL A 34 9.35 11.43 2.48
C VAL A 34 8.80 11.59 3.90
N THR A 35 7.48 11.59 4.03
CA THR A 35 6.80 11.46 5.33
C THR A 35 6.27 10.03 5.50
N ILE A 36 6.61 9.43 6.64
CA ILE A 36 6.16 8.11 7.07
C ILE A 36 4.88 8.26 7.89
N PHE A 37 3.78 7.60 7.48
CA PHE A 37 2.57 7.43 8.27
C PHE A 37 2.49 6.01 8.79
N ASP A 38 2.50 5.82 10.11
CA ASP A 38 2.37 4.51 10.74
C ASP A 38 1.88 4.66 12.18
N VAL A 39 1.29 3.60 12.74
CA VAL A 39 0.96 3.52 14.17
C VAL A 39 2.14 3.04 15.02
N ASN A 40 3.15 2.43 14.41
CA ASN A 40 4.37 2.00 15.07
C ASN A 40 5.37 3.16 15.14
N ALA A 41 5.34 3.91 16.25
CA ALA A 41 6.18 5.08 16.44
C ALA A 41 7.68 4.74 16.42
N GLU A 42 8.10 3.66 17.10
CA GLU A 42 9.51 3.25 17.17
C GLU A 42 10.07 2.95 15.77
N GLY A 43 9.38 2.08 15.02
CA GLY A 43 9.79 1.72 13.67
C GLY A 43 9.70 2.89 12.68
N GLY A 44 8.66 3.73 12.83
CA GLY A 44 8.46 4.90 11.97
C GLY A 44 9.53 5.97 12.15
N LEU A 45 9.88 6.30 13.40
CA LEU A 45 10.97 7.23 13.73
C LEU A 45 12.31 6.71 13.22
N ALA A 46 12.62 5.42 13.45
CA ALA A 46 13.87 4.83 12.97
C ALA A 46 14.03 4.90 11.43
N VAL A 47 12.93 4.69 10.70
CA VAL A 47 12.95 4.82 9.22
C VAL A 47 13.05 6.29 8.80
N ALA A 48 12.32 7.19 9.47
CA ALA A 48 12.40 8.63 9.18
C ALA A 48 13.82 9.17 9.39
N ASP A 49 14.47 8.83 10.51
CA ASP A 49 15.85 9.21 10.80
C ASP A 49 16.82 8.65 9.74
N GLU A 50 16.64 7.39 9.35
CA GLU A 50 17.50 6.73 8.34
C GLU A 50 17.45 7.45 6.99
N ILE A 51 16.28 7.90 6.56
CA ILE A 51 16.08 8.50 5.24
C ILE A 51 16.11 10.03 5.23
N GLY A 52 16.31 10.67 6.39
CA GLY A 52 16.20 12.13 6.54
C GLY A 52 14.79 12.65 6.27
N GLY A 53 13.77 11.86 6.61
CA GLY A 53 12.35 12.16 6.40
C GLY A 53 11.63 12.61 7.68
N LEU A 54 10.29 12.60 7.63
CA LEU A 54 9.41 12.92 8.76
C LEU A 54 8.60 11.68 9.15
N PHE A 55 8.34 11.50 10.43
CA PHE A 55 7.37 10.53 10.94
C PHE A 55 6.16 11.25 11.52
N CYS A 56 4.95 10.85 11.11
CA CYS A 56 3.69 11.23 11.71
C CYS A 56 2.97 9.97 12.22
N HIS A 57 2.53 9.96 13.48
CA HIS A 57 1.73 8.87 14.03
C HIS A 57 0.32 8.95 13.46
N VAL A 58 -0.03 8.01 12.57
CA VAL A 58 -1.32 8.00 11.85
C VAL A 58 -1.97 6.62 11.92
N ASP A 59 -3.19 6.59 12.50
CA ASP A 59 -4.09 5.45 12.39
C ASP A 59 -5.03 5.64 11.19
N ILE A 60 -4.90 4.78 10.19
CA ILE A 60 -5.71 4.82 8.96
C ILE A 60 -7.20 4.55 9.19
N LEU A 61 -7.60 4.05 10.37
CA LEU A 61 -9.00 3.85 10.76
C LEU A 61 -9.65 5.13 11.29
N ASP A 62 -8.86 6.11 11.68
CA ASP A 62 -9.29 7.40 12.22
C ASP A 62 -9.08 8.51 11.18
N GLU A 63 -10.18 9.07 10.65
CA GLU A 63 -10.12 10.07 9.59
C GLU A 63 -9.56 11.41 10.07
N GLU A 64 -9.89 11.83 11.30
CA GLU A 64 -9.37 13.08 11.86
C GLU A 64 -7.86 12.99 12.09
N ASN A 65 -7.38 11.84 12.57
CA ASN A 65 -5.96 11.60 12.72
C ASN A 65 -5.22 11.54 11.36
N VAL A 66 -5.84 10.96 10.34
CA VAL A 66 -5.30 11.01 8.97
C VAL A 66 -5.20 12.44 8.46
N ILE A 67 -6.24 13.26 8.62
CA ILE A 67 -6.23 14.68 8.19
C ILE A 67 -5.15 15.47 8.93
N ALA A 68 -5.00 15.25 10.24
CA ALA A 68 -3.92 15.87 11.02
C ALA A 68 -2.53 15.47 10.49
N GLY A 69 -2.32 14.19 10.16
CA GLY A 69 -1.07 13.71 9.57
C GLY A 69 -0.75 14.37 8.23
N PHE A 70 -1.74 14.49 7.32
CA PHE A 70 -1.55 15.24 6.07
C PHE A 70 -1.18 16.70 6.32
N THR A 71 -1.81 17.36 7.29
CA THR A 71 -1.51 18.75 7.65
C THR A 71 -0.08 18.90 8.14
N GLU A 72 0.38 18.01 9.01
CA GLU A 72 1.75 17.99 9.54
C GLU A 72 2.77 17.75 8.41
N ALA A 73 2.55 16.74 7.56
CA ALA A 73 3.41 16.44 6.43
C ALA A 73 3.54 17.63 5.46
N ARG A 74 2.42 18.26 5.11
CA ARG A 74 2.37 19.43 4.21
C ARG A 74 3.02 20.65 4.81
N THR A 75 2.94 20.83 6.12
CA THR A 75 3.63 21.93 6.83
C THR A 75 5.15 21.75 6.74
N ALA A 76 5.65 20.52 6.83
CA ALA A 76 7.07 20.25 6.81
C ALA A 76 7.68 20.28 5.40
N PHE A 77 7.02 19.66 4.41
CA PHE A 77 7.60 19.41 3.09
C PHE A 77 6.79 19.95 1.91
N GLY A 78 5.72 20.70 2.19
CA GLY A 78 4.79 21.17 1.17
C GLY A 78 3.82 20.06 0.71
N GLN A 79 3.01 20.39 -0.29
CA GLN A 79 2.01 19.47 -0.82
C GLN A 79 2.67 18.23 -1.43
N GLU A 80 2.27 17.05 -0.95
CA GLU A 80 2.72 15.80 -1.55
C GLU A 80 2.25 15.67 -2.99
N ARG A 81 3.12 15.10 -3.83
CA ARG A 81 2.85 14.71 -5.22
C ARG A 81 2.86 13.20 -5.40
N ILE A 82 3.31 12.47 -4.39
CA ILE A 82 3.40 11.01 -4.39
C ILE A 82 2.73 10.49 -3.13
N LEU A 83 1.73 9.64 -3.29
CA LEU A 83 1.16 8.83 -2.21
C LEU A 83 1.43 7.35 -2.50
N VAL A 84 2.04 6.65 -1.54
CA VAL A 84 2.15 5.18 -1.53
C VAL A 84 1.44 4.64 -0.31
N HIS A 85 0.30 3.97 -0.52
CA HIS A 85 -0.51 3.44 0.56
C HIS A 85 -0.26 1.95 0.77
N CYS A 86 0.51 1.59 1.82
CA CYS A 86 0.82 0.21 2.20
C CYS A 86 0.18 -0.23 3.53
N ALA A 87 -0.28 0.72 4.36
CA ALA A 87 -0.91 0.40 5.64
C ALA A 87 -2.21 -0.39 5.46
N GLN A 88 -2.46 -1.35 6.34
CA GLN A 88 -3.70 -2.11 6.33
C GLN A 88 -4.02 -2.74 7.69
N VAL A 89 -5.30 -2.96 7.95
CA VAL A 89 -5.80 -3.74 9.07
C VAL A 89 -6.80 -4.77 8.55
N SER A 90 -6.65 -6.04 8.93
CA SER A 90 -7.57 -7.10 8.51
C SER A 90 -7.73 -8.20 9.55
N ARG A 91 -8.80 -8.98 9.40
CA ARG A 91 -9.06 -10.21 10.13
C ARG A 91 -9.33 -11.34 9.15
N GLY A 92 -8.61 -12.45 9.32
CA GLY A 92 -8.80 -13.66 8.55
C GLY A 92 -9.89 -14.56 9.14
N GLY A 93 -10.48 -15.37 8.28
CA GLY A 93 -11.46 -16.38 8.69
C GLY A 93 -12.18 -16.98 7.50
N LYS A 94 -12.69 -18.22 7.68
CA LYS A 94 -13.53 -18.87 6.67
C LYS A 94 -14.93 -18.29 6.69
N THR A 95 -15.63 -18.24 5.56
CA THR A 95 -17.04 -17.92 5.49
C THR A 95 -17.84 -18.76 6.51
N VAL A 96 -17.63 -20.08 6.50
CA VAL A 96 -18.07 -21.02 7.53
C VAL A 96 -16.99 -22.10 7.71
N GLY A 97 -16.77 -22.52 8.93
CA GLY A 97 -15.80 -23.57 9.25
C GLY A 97 -16.05 -24.24 10.59
N ARG A 98 -15.32 -25.31 10.87
CA ARG A 98 -15.33 -25.92 12.21
C ARG A 98 -14.48 -25.07 13.15
N ASP A 99 -15.01 -24.78 14.32
CA ASP A 99 -14.25 -24.25 15.43
C ASP A 99 -13.33 -25.34 16.00
N ARG A 100 -12.05 -25.01 16.19
CA ARG A 100 -11.07 -26.00 16.68
C ARG A 100 -11.23 -26.35 18.16
N GLU A 101 -11.77 -25.42 18.96
CA GLU A 101 -11.92 -25.57 20.41
C GLU A 101 -13.22 -26.30 20.75
N THR A 102 -14.33 -25.90 20.13
CA THR A 102 -15.66 -26.41 20.44
C THR A 102 -16.13 -27.54 19.51
N GLY A 103 -15.46 -27.73 18.35
CA GLY A 103 -15.89 -28.65 17.30
C GLY A 103 -17.17 -28.22 16.58
N GLY A 104 -17.81 -27.13 17.00
CA GLY A 104 -19.03 -26.57 16.41
C GLY A 104 -18.77 -25.86 15.09
N TRP A 105 -19.84 -25.44 14.42
CA TRP A 105 -19.76 -24.59 13.24
C TRP A 105 -19.67 -23.13 13.66
N LYS A 106 -18.72 -22.39 13.05
CA LYS A 106 -18.64 -20.94 13.17
C LYS A 106 -18.45 -20.27 11.82
N ARG A 107 -18.96 -19.04 11.68
CA ARG A 107 -18.72 -18.17 10.53
C ARG A 107 -17.72 -17.07 10.90
N LEU A 108 -17.08 -16.45 9.90
CA LEU A 108 -16.43 -15.16 10.11
C LEU A 108 -17.52 -14.15 10.55
N SER A 109 -17.31 -13.44 11.63
CA SER A 109 -18.28 -12.46 12.10
C SER A 109 -18.37 -11.27 11.14
N THR A 110 -19.51 -10.59 11.12
CA THR A 110 -19.70 -9.39 10.31
C THR A 110 -18.74 -8.29 10.75
N GLU A 111 -18.52 -8.14 12.06
CA GLU A 111 -17.63 -7.14 12.65
C GLU A 111 -16.17 -7.36 12.19
N ALA A 112 -15.72 -8.62 12.09
CA ALA A 112 -14.37 -8.94 11.57
C ALA A 112 -14.25 -8.63 10.07
N PHE A 113 -15.32 -8.86 9.31
CA PHE A 113 -15.39 -8.49 7.90
C PHE A 113 -15.38 -6.96 7.75
N GLU A 114 -16.21 -6.25 8.50
CA GLU A 114 -16.29 -4.77 8.50
C GLU A 114 -14.97 -4.13 8.90
N LEU A 115 -14.28 -4.66 9.93
CA LEU A 115 -12.94 -4.17 10.28
C LEU A 115 -11.97 -4.30 9.09
N SER A 116 -12.02 -5.42 8.36
CA SER A 116 -11.19 -5.60 7.17
C SER A 116 -11.59 -4.65 6.03
N ALA A 117 -12.87 -4.42 5.83
CA ALA A 117 -13.37 -3.46 4.85
C ALA A 117 -12.93 -2.03 5.19
N ARG A 118 -13.05 -1.62 6.45
CA ARG A 118 -12.58 -0.31 6.93
C ARG A 118 -11.08 -0.17 6.82
N GLY A 119 -10.32 -1.20 7.23
CA GLY A 119 -8.85 -1.14 7.30
C GLY A 119 -8.12 -1.41 5.98
N ILE A 120 -8.81 -1.86 4.93
CA ILE A 120 -8.24 -2.07 3.60
C ILE A 120 -8.93 -1.17 2.58
N LEU A 121 -10.21 -1.38 2.31
CA LEU A 121 -10.90 -0.72 1.20
C LEU A 121 -11.20 0.74 1.50
N VAL A 122 -11.86 1.01 2.63
CA VAL A 122 -12.24 2.39 3.02
C VAL A 122 -10.98 3.22 3.31
N ALA A 123 -9.99 2.64 3.99
CA ALA A 123 -8.71 3.32 4.24
C ALA A 123 -7.98 3.67 2.94
N SER A 124 -7.95 2.76 1.95
CA SER A 124 -7.34 3.06 0.64
C SER A 124 -8.04 4.22 -0.08
N TYR A 125 -9.38 4.24 -0.07
CA TYR A 125 -10.15 5.34 -0.62
C TYR A 125 -9.89 6.66 0.13
N ARG A 126 -9.94 6.64 1.48
CA ARG A 126 -9.70 7.81 2.33
C ARG A 126 -8.34 8.44 2.04
N MET A 127 -7.27 7.64 2.09
CA MET A 127 -5.92 8.12 1.84
C MET A 127 -5.78 8.71 0.43
N ALA A 128 -6.30 8.01 -0.57
CA ALA A 128 -6.21 8.45 -1.96
C ALA A 128 -7.03 9.72 -2.23
N SER A 129 -8.26 9.82 -1.71
CA SER A 129 -9.13 10.98 -1.92
C SER A 129 -8.63 12.23 -1.21
N LEU A 130 -8.12 12.11 0.03
CA LEU A 130 -7.54 13.26 0.77
C LEU A 130 -6.24 13.75 0.12
N SER A 131 -5.40 12.85 -0.38
CA SER A 131 -4.20 13.22 -1.12
C SER A 131 -4.56 13.88 -2.45
N ALA A 132 -5.50 13.30 -3.22
CA ALA A 132 -5.95 13.88 -4.47
C ALA A 132 -6.56 15.27 -4.30
N LEU A 133 -7.39 15.47 -3.26
CA LEU A 133 -7.96 16.79 -2.93
C LEU A 133 -6.84 17.82 -2.73
N GLY A 134 -5.86 17.53 -1.88
CA GLY A 134 -4.74 18.44 -1.67
C GLY A 134 -3.91 18.69 -2.93
N MET A 135 -3.67 17.66 -3.76
CA MET A 135 -2.99 17.83 -5.05
C MET A 135 -3.76 18.76 -5.99
N CYS A 136 -5.10 18.65 -6.05
CA CYS A 136 -5.94 19.53 -6.86
C CYS A 136 -5.87 21.00 -6.37
N GLU A 137 -5.88 21.19 -5.06
CA GLU A 137 -5.92 22.54 -4.45
C GLU A 137 -4.57 23.25 -4.46
N ASN A 138 -3.46 22.51 -4.26
CA ASN A 138 -2.19 23.12 -3.90
C ASN A 138 -1.00 22.69 -4.79
N ALA A 139 -1.17 21.68 -5.66
CA ALA A 139 -0.09 21.26 -6.54
C ALA A 139 -0.21 21.88 -7.93
N GLU A 140 0.76 22.72 -8.30
CA GLU A 140 0.83 23.23 -9.66
C GLU A 140 1.10 22.12 -10.67
N PRO A 141 0.46 22.13 -11.87
CA PRO A 141 0.75 21.18 -12.92
C PRO A 141 2.23 21.21 -13.35
N LEU A 142 2.82 20.06 -13.59
CA LEU A 142 4.22 19.93 -14.00
C LEU A 142 4.34 19.33 -15.40
N GLY A 143 5.34 19.82 -16.16
CA GLY A 143 5.64 19.35 -17.50
C GLY A 143 4.53 19.62 -18.52
N ASP A 144 4.73 19.12 -19.74
CA ASP A 144 3.80 19.33 -20.85
C ASP A 144 2.49 18.56 -20.66
N ASP A 145 2.51 17.46 -19.90
CA ASP A 145 1.33 16.64 -19.60
C ASP A 145 0.47 17.24 -18.47
N GLY A 146 0.92 18.27 -17.76
CA GLY A 146 0.20 18.90 -16.65
C GLY A 146 0.05 18.01 -15.42
N GLU A 147 1.00 17.12 -15.15
CA GLU A 147 0.92 16.15 -14.05
C GLU A 147 1.01 16.83 -12.69
N ARG A 148 0.02 16.61 -11.80
CA ARG A 148 0.03 17.07 -10.40
C ARG A 148 0.54 16.01 -9.43
N GLY A 149 0.30 14.74 -9.70
CA GLY A 149 0.77 13.70 -8.79
C GLY A 149 0.40 12.27 -9.19
N VAL A 150 0.85 11.33 -8.35
CA VAL A 150 0.61 9.90 -8.53
C VAL A 150 0.29 9.22 -7.22
N ILE A 151 -0.73 8.36 -7.25
CA ILE A 151 -1.21 7.56 -6.13
C ILE A 151 -0.97 6.08 -6.46
N THR A 152 -0.25 5.39 -5.57
CA THR A 152 -0.02 3.95 -5.65
C THR A 152 -0.67 3.27 -4.46
N LEU A 153 -1.67 2.42 -4.73
CA LEU A 153 -2.36 1.60 -3.73
C LEU A 153 -1.74 0.21 -3.66
N THR A 154 -1.71 -0.39 -2.47
CA THR A 154 -1.23 -1.76 -2.30
C THR A 154 -2.41 -2.72 -2.21
N ALA A 155 -2.68 -3.42 -3.31
CA ALA A 155 -3.61 -4.54 -3.36
C ALA A 155 -2.94 -5.84 -2.88
N SER A 156 -3.16 -6.96 -3.53
CA SER A 156 -2.53 -8.26 -3.30
C SER A 156 -2.87 -9.21 -4.44
N VAL A 157 -2.05 -10.23 -4.68
CA VAL A 157 -2.45 -11.37 -5.53
C VAL A 157 -3.72 -12.05 -5.01
N ALA A 158 -4.00 -11.97 -3.70
CA ALA A 158 -5.24 -12.46 -3.10
C ALA A 158 -6.50 -11.74 -3.62
N ALA A 159 -6.38 -10.62 -4.31
CA ALA A 159 -7.50 -9.99 -5.03
C ALA A 159 -8.05 -10.89 -6.15
N GLN A 160 -7.23 -11.80 -6.67
CA GLN A 160 -7.56 -12.75 -7.74
C GLN A 160 -7.50 -14.20 -7.28
N ASP A 161 -6.50 -14.55 -6.45
CA ASP A 161 -6.15 -15.92 -6.07
C ASP A 161 -6.31 -16.14 -4.55
N ALA A 162 -7.33 -15.54 -3.89
CA ALA A 162 -7.51 -15.66 -2.45
C ALA A 162 -7.61 -17.11 -1.98
N GLN A 163 -6.91 -17.41 -0.89
CA GLN A 163 -6.88 -18.74 -0.27
C GLN A 163 -8.03 -18.94 0.74
N VAL A 164 -8.21 -20.18 1.15
CA VAL A 164 -9.16 -20.52 2.22
C VAL A 164 -8.86 -19.72 3.49
N GLY A 165 -9.87 -19.02 4.00
CA GLY A 165 -9.75 -18.13 5.17
C GLY A 165 -9.47 -16.67 4.83
N GLN A 166 -9.37 -16.32 3.56
CA GLN A 166 -9.09 -14.95 3.11
C GLN A 166 -10.32 -14.24 2.52
N VAL A 167 -11.56 -14.66 2.85
CA VAL A 167 -12.76 -14.07 2.25
C VAL A 167 -12.82 -12.54 2.46
N ALA A 168 -12.57 -12.03 3.67
CA ALA A 168 -12.57 -10.60 3.93
C ALA A 168 -11.35 -9.91 3.27
N TYR A 169 -10.16 -10.50 3.43
CA TYR A 169 -8.93 -9.95 2.88
C TYR A 169 -8.97 -9.87 1.35
N GLY A 170 -9.25 -11.00 0.69
CA GLY A 170 -9.25 -11.09 -0.78
C GLY A 170 -10.31 -10.20 -1.42
N SER A 171 -11.55 -10.18 -0.87
CA SER A 171 -12.61 -9.31 -1.38
C SER A 171 -12.27 -7.82 -1.22
N CYS A 172 -11.69 -7.42 -0.08
CA CYS A 172 -11.28 -6.03 0.12
C CYS A 172 -10.11 -5.64 -0.80
N LYS A 173 -9.13 -6.53 -1.01
CA LYS A 173 -8.03 -6.30 -1.96
C LYS A 173 -8.50 -6.27 -3.42
N ALA A 174 -9.53 -7.05 -3.78
CA ALA A 174 -10.21 -6.92 -5.07
C ALA A 174 -10.92 -5.57 -5.19
N GLY A 175 -11.53 -5.09 -4.10
CA GLY A 175 -12.12 -3.76 -4.01
C GLY A 175 -11.09 -2.65 -4.23
N VAL A 176 -9.88 -2.78 -3.68
CA VAL A 176 -8.77 -1.82 -3.95
C VAL A 176 -8.44 -1.78 -5.44
N ASN A 177 -8.35 -2.93 -6.12
CA ASN A 177 -8.20 -2.96 -7.59
C ASN A 177 -9.36 -2.28 -8.31
N GLY A 178 -10.58 -2.45 -7.77
CA GLY A 178 -11.79 -1.83 -8.31
C GLY A 178 -11.83 -0.30 -8.19
N LEU A 179 -11.13 0.29 -7.20
CA LEU A 179 -11.00 1.74 -7.04
C LEU A 179 -10.13 2.37 -8.13
N VAL A 180 -9.12 1.66 -8.63
CA VAL A 180 -8.03 2.24 -9.43
C VAL A 180 -8.52 2.92 -10.71
N LEU A 181 -9.25 2.19 -11.56
CA LEU A 181 -9.68 2.74 -12.84
C LEU A 181 -10.72 3.85 -12.70
N PRO A 182 -11.77 3.73 -11.86
CA PRO A 182 -12.69 4.85 -11.63
C PRO A 182 -11.98 6.10 -11.13
N MET A 183 -11.11 5.99 -10.12
CA MET A 183 -10.37 7.14 -9.60
C MET A 183 -9.44 7.76 -10.63
N ALA A 184 -8.73 6.95 -11.43
CA ALA A 184 -7.89 7.44 -12.51
C ALA A 184 -8.68 8.23 -13.56
N ARG A 185 -9.93 7.83 -13.82
CA ARG A 185 -10.85 8.54 -14.74
C ARG A 185 -11.43 9.80 -14.12
N ASP A 186 -11.83 9.76 -12.84
CA ASP A 186 -12.34 10.94 -12.14
C ASP A 186 -11.28 12.05 -12.07
N LEU A 187 -10.01 11.68 -11.98
CA LEU A 187 -8.87 12.59 -11.79
C LEU A 187 -8.09 12.89 -13.09
N MET A 188 -8.54 12.41 -14.24
CA MET A 188 -7.80 12.54 -15.51
C MET A 188 -7.58 13.99 -15.95
N ASN A 189 -8.55 14.86 -15.70
CA ASN A 189 -8.46 16.28 -16.04
C ASN A 189 -7.60 17.08 -15.04
N GLU A 190 -7.34 16.49 -13.88
CA GLU A 190 -6.55 17.11 -12.81
C GLU A 190 -5.07 16.69 -12.86
N GLY A 191 -4.70 15.84 -13.83
CA GLY A 191 -3.32 15.39 -13.97
C GLY A 191 -2.84 14.50 -12.81
N ILE A 192 -3.74 13.71 -12.18
CA ILE A 192 -3.41 12.81 -11.10
C ILE A 192 -3.60 11.36 -11.57
N ARG A 193 -2.54 10.55 -11.45
CA ARG A 193 -2.55 9.14 -11.82
C ARG A 193 -2.82 8.25 -10.62
N VAL A 194 -3.57 7.16 -10.85
CA VAL A 194 -3.86 6.17 -9.81
C VAL A 194 -3.54 4.77 -10.33
N ASN A 195 -2.72 4.02 -9.58
CA ASN A 195 -2.37 2.64 -9.89
C ASN A 195 -2.41 1.78 -8.63
N SER A 196 -2.44 0.46 -8.77
CA SER A 196 -2.18 -0.46 -7.69
C SER A 196 -1.10 -1.48 -8.02
N ILE A 197 -0.38 -1.91 -6.98
CA ILE A 197 0.52 -3.07 -7.05
C ILE A 197 -0.16 -4.22 -6.31
N MET A 198 -0.17 -5.39 -6.93
CA MET A 198 -0.59 -6.66 -6.34
C MET A 198 0.66 -7.49 -6.01
N PRO A 199 1.25 -7.32 -4.80
CA PRO A 199 2.40 -8.12 -4.42
C PRO A 199 2.01 -9.59 -4.25
N GLY A 200 2.92 -10.49 -4.62
CA GLY A 200 2.90 -11.89 -4.26
C GLY A 200 3.39 -12.08 -2.81
N ILE A 201 4.20 -13.10 -2.59
CA ILE A 201 4.74 -13.40 -1.25
C ILE A 201 6.09 -12.70 -1.11
N PHE A 202 6.16 -11.68 -0.27
CA PHE A 202 7.37 -10.90 0.00
C PHE A 202 7.94 -11.19 1.39
N ALA A 203 9.26 -11.09 1.53
CA ALA A 203 10.01 -11.23 2.78
C ALA A 203 9.78 -10.03 3.72
N THR A 204 8.53 -9.85 4.17
CA THR A 204 8.14 -8.80 5.12
C THR A 204 8.18 -9.33 6.57
N PRO A 205 8.27 -8.47 7.60
CA PRO A 205 8.34 -8.92 8.99
C PRO A 205 7.26 -9.92 9.40
N PRO A 206 5.96 -9.73 9.07
CA PRO A 206 4.94 -10.75 9.37
C PRO A 206 5.21 -12.10 8.69
N MET A 207 5.76 -12.08 7.47
CA MET A 207 6.10 -13.30 6.73
C MET A 207 7.33 -13.99 7.30
N LEU A 208 8.36 -13.23 7.69
CA LEU A 208 9.57 -13.78 8.28
C LEU A 208 9.35 -14.34 9.71
N GLY A 209 8.23 -14.00 10.35
CA GLY A 209 7.83 -14.54 11.65
C GLY A 209 7.22 -15.95 11.61
N VAL A 210 6.97 -16.54 10.41
CA VAL A 210 6.45 -17.92 10.31
C VAL A 210 7.58 -18.95 10.40
N PRO A 211 7.29 -20.23 10.74
CA PRO A 211 8.31 -21.28 10.83
C PRO A 211 9.09 -21.45 9.51
N GLU A 212 10.40 -21.71 9.60
CA GLU A 212 11.31 -21.84 8.45
C GLU A 212 10.82 -22.82 7.38
N LYS A 213 10.26 -23.95 7.80
CA LYS A 213 9.68 -24.95 6.88
C LYS A 213 8.53 -24.36 6.03
N VAL A 214 7.74 -23.44 6.61
CA VAL A 214 6.65 -22.76 5.90
C VAL A 214 7.25 -21.77 4.90
N LEU A 215 8.26 -20.98 5.31
CA LEU A 215 8.98 -20.06 4.43
C LEU A 215 9.58 -20.79 3.21
N THR A 216 10.26 -21.92 3.46
CA THR A 216 10.86 -22.74 2.39
C THR A 216 9.81 -23.23 1.40
N ASN A 217 8.66 -23.71 1.88
CA ASN A 217 7.57 -24.15 1.02
C ASN A 217 6.95 -23.01 0.20
N LEU A 218 6.77 -21.85 0.83
CA LEU A 218 6.27 -20.65 0.16
C LEU A 218 7.24 -20.18 -0.92
N ALA A 219 8.53 -20.13 -0.64
CA ALA A 219 9.56 -19.76 -1.60
C ALA A 219 9.58 -20.75 -2.78
N ALA A 220 9.48 -22.06 -2.52
CA ALA A 220 9.44 -23.09 -3.56
C ALA A 220 8.17 -23.01 -4.44
N SER A 221 7.07 -22.45 -3.93
CA SER A 221 5.83 -22.27 -4.69
C SER A 221 5.88 -21.14 -5.72
N VAL A 222 6.85 -20.22 -5.60
CA VAL A 222 7.08 -19.17 -6.60
C VAL A 222 7.71 -19.78 -7.85
N PRO A 223 7.11 -19.65 -9.04
CA PRO A 223 7.66 -20.24 -10.26
C PRO A 223 9.06 -19.75 -10.60
N PHE A 224 9.29 -18.43 -10.63
CA PHE A 224 10.61 -17.84 -10.87
C PHE A 224 10.62 -16.35 -10.48
N PRO A 225 11.67 -15.91 -9.77
CA PRO A 225 12.72 -16.69 -9.13
C PRO A 225 12.16 -17.49 -7.93
N LYS A 226 12.74 -18.66 -7.64
CA LYS A 226 12.30 -19.56 -6.55
C LYS A 226 12.69 -19.02 -5.18
N ARG A 227 12.13 -17.90 -4.81
CA ARG A 227 12.31 -17.21 -3.52
C ARG A 227 11.12 -16.32 -3.23
N LEU A 228 11.04 -15.82 -2.03
CA LEU A 228 10.15 -14.71 -1.70
C LEU A 228 10.61 -13.45 -2.46
N GLY A 229 9.67 -12.57 -2.79
CA GLY A 229 9.98 -11.22 -3.27
C GLY A 229 10.77 -10.45 -2.21
N ASP A 230 11.77 -9.70 -2.64
CA ASP A 230 12.51 -8.81 -1.76
C ASP A 230 11.81 -7.45 -1.69
N PRO A 231 11.54 -6.87 -0.50
CA PRO A 231 10.89 -5.57 -0.38
C PRO A 231 11.46 -4.44 -1.28
N PRO A 232 12.78 -4.31 -1.52
CA PRO A 232 13.31 -3.36 -2.48
C PRO A 232 12.76 -3.51 -3.92
N GLU A 233 12.37 -4.73 -4.35
CA GLU A 233 11.76 -4.93 -5.67
C GLU A 233 10.40 -4.24 -5.78
N PHE A 234 9.65 -4.19 -4.67
CA PHE A 234 8.41 -3.42 -4.60
C PHE A 234 8.69 -1.91 -4.68
N GLY A 235 9.68 -1.42 -3.94
CA GLY A 235 10.12 -0.02 -4.00
C GLY A 235 10.59 0.40 -5.40
N SER A 236 11.27 -0.50 -6.13
CA SER A 236 11.68 -0.28 -7.52
C SER A 236 10.47 -0.09 -8.45
N LEU A 237 9.42 -0.92 -8.31
CA LEU A 237 8.19 -0.75 -9.08
C LEU A 237 7.45 0.55 -8.71
N VAL A 238 7.44 0.94 -7.43
CA VAL A 238 6.90 2.25 -7.02
C VAL A 238 7.60 3.38 -7.76
N LEU A 239 8.94 3.37 -7.83
CA LEU A 239 9.69 4.38 -8.59
C LEU A 239 9.35 4.37 -10.07
N GLU A 240 9.16 3.20 -10.68
CA GLU A 240 8.74 3.10 -12.08
C GLU A 240 7.35 3.72 -12.28
N LEU A 241 6.38 3.45 -11.40
CA LEU A 241 5.05 4.07 -11.46
C LEU A 241 5.08 5.58 -11.27
N VAL A 242 6.04 6.11 -10.51
CA VAL A 242 6.24 7.55 -10.38
C VAL A 242 6.81 8.15 -11.67
N ARG A 243 7.87 7.54 -12.22
CA ARG A 243 8.64 8.08 -13.35
C ARG A 243 7.94 7.95 -14.69
N ASN A 244 7.26 6.85 -14.91
CA ASN A 244 6.60 6.53 -16.18
C ASN A 244 5.15 6.99 -16.16
N SER A 245 4.87 8.15 -16.74
CA SER A 245 3.54 8.79 -16.74
C SER A 245 2.48 8.01 -17.52
N TYR A 246 2.87 7.03 -18.35
CA TYR A 246 1.91 6.21 -19.09
C TYR A 246 1.25 5.11 -18.25
N PHE A 247 1.76 4.84 -17.03
CA PHE A 247 1.06 4.02 -16.05
C PHE A 247 -0.04 4.85 -15.37
N ASN A 248 -1.29 4.61 -15.78
CA ASN A 248 -2.47 5.16 -15.14
C ASN A 248 -3.64 4.17 -15.22
N GLY A 249 -4.38 3.98 -14.15
CA GLY A 249 -5.51 3.06 -14.08
C GLY A 249 -5.12 1.57 -14.10
N GLN A 250 -3.88 1.20 -13.71
CA GLN A 250 -3.36 -0.16 -13.82
C GLN A 250 -3.31 -0.89 -12.48
N ASN A 251 -3.62 -2.19 -12.52
CA ASN A 251 -3.43 -3.14 -11.42
C ASN A 251 -2.30 -4.09 -11.79
N ILE A 252 -1.12 -3.94 -11.18
CA ILE A 252 0.10 -4.60 -11.63
C ILE A 252 0.48 -5.73 -10.65
N ARG A 253 0.54 -6.97 -11.14
CA ARG A 253 1.06 -8.10 -10.35
C ARG A 253 2.59 -8.05 -10.29
N LEU A 254 3.13 -8.14 -9.07
CA LEU A 254 4.55 -8.29 -8.80
C LEU A 254 4.74 -9.54 -7.92
N ASP A 255 4.86 -10.71 -8.53
CA ASP A 255 4.58 -11.95 -7.82
C ASP A 255 5.42 -13.18 -8.28
N GLY A 256 6.41 -13.02 -9.15
CA GLY A 256 7.20 -14.14 -9.65
C GLY A 256 6.37 -15.21 -10.38
N ALA A 257 5.26 -14.80 -10.99
CA ALA A 257 4.27 -15.64 -11.69
C ALA A 257 3.49 -16.62 -10.79
N ILE A 258 3.46 -16.40 -9.46
CA ILE A 258 2.71 -17.27 -8.56
C ILE A 258 1.20 -17.16 -8.84
N ARG A 259 0.51 -18.29 -8.73
CA ARG A 259 -0.94 -18.37 -8.56
C ARG A 259 -1.18 -19.15 -7.29
N MET A 260 -1.80 -18.49 -6.30
CA MET A 260 -1.97 -19.10 -4.99
C MET A 260 -2.90 -20.31 -5.08
N PRO A 261 -2.45 -21.50 -4.60
CA PRO A 261 -3.34 -22.64 -4.49
C PRO A 261 -4.43 -22.36 -3.43
N PRO A 262 -5.56 -23.09 -3.45
CA PRO A 262 -6.62 -22.88 -2.46
C PRO A 262 -6.17 -23.05 -1.00
N ARG A 263 -5.07 -23.79 -0.77
CA ARG A 263 -4.45 -24.06 0.55
C ARG A 263 -2.94 -24.19 0.42
#